data_c9229a9adda49b5dfee579027ff2d8dd
#
_entry.id   c9229a9adda49b5dfee579027ff2d8dd
#
_cell.length_a   1.000
_cell.length_b   1.000
_cell.length_c   1.000
_cell.angle_alpha   90.00
_cell.angle_beta   90.00
_cell.angle_gamma   90.00
#
_symmetry.space_group_name_H-M   'P 1'
#
loop_
_entity.id
_entity.type
_entity.pdbx_description
1 polymer ?
#
loop_
_entity_poly.entity_id
_entity_poly.type
_entity_poly.pdbx_seq_one_letter_code
_entity_poly.pdbx_strand_id
1 'polypeptide(L)'
;MMRSLYSGVSGLKTHQTKMDVIGNNIANVNTTAFKSSSITFSELMSQTTQKASGPNATTGTGGTNARQIGLGVKSGAININIEGQGSAQSTGNPFDIMITGDRKSTRLNSSHYNISYAVFC
;
A
#
# COMPACT_ATOMS: atom_id res chain seq x y z
N MET A 1 -24.06 -17.30 -10.83
CA MET A 1 -22.75 -18.01 -10.76
C MET A 1 -21.61 -17.24 -11.45
N MET A 2 -21.79 -16.68 -12.64
CA MET A 2 -20.72 -15.94 -13.35
C MET A 2 -20.15 -14.76 -12.55
N ARG A 3 -20.97 -14.03 -11.80
CA ARG A 3 -20.50 -12.88 -10.99
C ARG A 3 -19.53 -13.28 -9.90
N SER A 4 -19.78 -14.38 -9.20
CA SER A 4 -18.88 -14.87 -8.15
C SER A 4 -17.53 -15.31 -8.71
N LEU A 5 -17.52 -15.89 -9.92
CA LEU A 5 -16.28 -16.25 -10.60
C LEU A 5 -15.48 -15.01 -10.99
N TYR A 6 -16.11 -13.99 -11.55
CA TYR A 6 -15.40 -12.73 -11.89
C TYR A 6 -14.90 -12.00 -10.65
N SER A 7 -15.67 -11.99 -9.56
CA SER A 7 -15.24 -11.45 -8.28
C SER A 7 -14.02 -12.20 -7.73
N GLY A 8 -14.03 -13.53 -7.80
CA GLY A 8 -12.89 -14.37 -7.42
C GLY A 8 -11.63 -14.08 -8.27
N VAL A 9 -11.79 -13.97 -9.58
CA VAL A 9 -10.68 -13.66 -10.50
C VAL A 9 -10.10 -12.28 -10.22
N SER A 10 -10.94 -11.26 -9.96
CA SER A 10 -10.45 -9.93 -9.60
C SER A 10 -9.65 -9.96 -8.30
N GLY A 11 -10.10 -10.72 -7.29
CA GLY A 11 -9.40 -10.95 -6.04
C GLY A 11 -8.03 -11.59 -6.26
N LEU A 12 -7.97 -12.66 -7.06
CA LEU A 12 -6.71 -13.35 -7.36
C LEU A 12 -5.70 -12.42 -8.04
N LYS A 13 -6.13 -11.67 -9.06
CA LYS A 13 -5.25 -10.70 -9.73
C LYS A 13 -4.71 -9.64 -8.78
N THR A 14 -5.55 -9.14 -7.89
CA THR A 14 -5.15 -8.12 -6.92
C THR A 14 -4.18 -8.68 -5.89
N HIS A 15 -4.40 -9.91 -5.43
CA HIS A 15 -3.46 -10.59 -4.54
C HIS A 15 -2.14 -10.94 -5.23
N GLN A 16 -2.16 -11.28 -6.52
CA GLN A 16 -0.93 -11.46 -7.30
C GLN A 16 -0.10 -10.17 -7.31
N THR A 17 -0.72 -9.03 -7.61
CA THR A 17 -0.03 -7.73 -7.56
C THR A 17 0.53 -7.43 -6.17
N LYS A 18 -0.19 -7.80 -5.11
CA LYS A 18 0.32 -7.67 -3.73
C LYS A 18 1.55 -8.54 -3.49
N MET A 19 1.54 -9.77 -3.98
CA MET A 19 2.69 -10.67 -3.87
C MET A 19 3.91 -10.15 -4.62
N ASP A 20 3.70 -9.51 -5.79
CA ASP A 20 4.78 -8.89 -6.55
C ASP A 20 5.44 -7.75 -5.76
N VAL A 21 4.63 -6.90 -5.12
CA VAL A 21 5.14 -5.81 -4.26
C VAL A 21 5.90 -6.37 -3.04
N ILE A 22 5.36 -7.40 -2.38
CA ILE A 22 6.03 -8.05 -1.24
C ILE A 22 7.33 -8.71 -1.69
N GLY A 23 7.32 -9.40 -2.83
CA GLY A 23 8.51 -10.03 -3.40
C GLY A 23 9.62 -9.02 -3.68
N ASN A 24 9.27 -7.85 -4.22
CA ASN A 24 10.22 -6.77 -4.41
C ASN A 24 10.79 -6.24 -3.09
N ASN A 25 9.96 -6.08 -2.06
CA ASN A 25 10.42 -5.64 -0.74
C ASN A 25 11.40 -6.67 -0.13
N ILE A 26 11.10 -7.97 -0.25
CA ILE A 26 11.97 -9.04 0.25
C ILE A 26 13.29 -9.09 -0.53
N ALA A 27 13.23 -8.97 -1.86
CA ALA A 27 14.42 -8.99 -2.70
C ALA A 27 15.40 -7.86 -2.35
N ASN A 28 14.87 -6.71 -1.92
CA ASN A 28 15.65 -5.53 -1.59
C ASN A 28 15.88 -5.33 -0.09
N VAL A 29 15.69 -6.35 0.75
CA VAL A 29 15.88 -6.25 2.19
C VAL A 29 17.30 -5.82 2.59
N ASN A 30 18.30 -6.22 1.81
CA ASN A 30 19.71 -5.85 2.02
C ASN A 30 20.17 -4.68 1.15
N THR A 31 19.26 -4.04 0.41
CA THR A 31 19.61 -2.87 -0.40
C THR A 31 19.60 -1.62 0.47
N THR A 32 20.72 -0.92 0.49
CA THR A 32 20.86 0.35 1.24
C THR A 32 19.92 1.41 0.67
N ALA A 33 19.31 2.21 1.54
CA ALA A 33 18.34 3.26 1.19
C ALA A 33 17.06 2.78 0.47
N PHE A 34 16.76 1.48 0.51
CA PHE A 34 15.52 0.97 -0.04
C PHE A 34 14.33 1.35 0.84
N LYS A 35 13.29 1.87 0.21
CA LYS A 35 12.03 2.21 0.87
C LYS A 35 10.97 1.18 0.54
N SER A 36 10.39 0.56 1.56
CA SER A 36 9.35 -0.45 1.38
C SER A 36 8.11 0.13 0.73
N SER A 37 7.52 -0.65 -0.17
CA SER A 37 6.26 -0.31 -0.81
C SER A 37 5.12 -1.11 -0.19
N SER A 38 3.96 -0.50 -0.07
CA SER A 38 2.72 -1.14 0.36
C SER A 38 1.62 -0.90 -0.66
N ILE A 39 0.75 -1.88 -0.85
CA ILE A 39 -0.40 -1.78 -1.74
C ILE A 39 -1.69 -1.77 -0.92
N THR A 40 -2.60 -0.87 -1.26
CA THR A 40 -3.95 -0.81 -0.70
C THR A 40 -4.96 -1.36 -1.68
N PHE A 41 -6.04 -1.91 -1.16
CA PHE A 41 -7.14 -2.43 -1.94
C PHE A 41 -8.36 -1.53 -1.82
N SER A 42 -9.16 -1.50 -2.86
CA SER A 42 -10.46 -0.83 -2.84
C SER A 42 -11.52 -1.76 -3.40
N GLU A 43 -12.69 -1.75 -2.78
CA GLU A 43 -13.84 -2.49 -3.25
C GLU A 43 -14.35 -1.91 -4.58
N LEU A 44 -14.81 -2.78 -5.48
CA LEU A 44 -15.57 -2.39 -6.64
C LEU A 44 -16.99 -2.03 -6.21
N MET A 45 -17.63 -1.16 -6.99
CA MET A 45 -18.98 -0.71 -6.72
C MET A 45 -19.94 -1.89 -6.55
N SER A 46 -20.68 -1.93 -5.45
CA SER A 46 -21.66 -2.98 -5.19
C SER A 46 -22.91 -2.78 -6.03
N GLN A 47 -23.45 -3.86 -6.55
CA GLN A 47 -24.73 -3.86 -7.28
C GLN A 47 -25.90 -4.02 -6.31
N THR A 48 -26.83 -3.06 -6.32
CA THR A 48 -28.07 -3.17 -5.55
C THR A 48 -29.07 -4.08 -6.26
N THR A 49 -29.42 -5.18 -5.63
CA THR A 49 -30.42 -6.14 -6.13
C THR A 49 -31.82 -5.80 -5.66
N GLN A 50 -31.92 -5.18 -4.48
CA GLN A 50 -33.22 -4.75 -3.93
C GLN A 50 -32.99 -3.40 -3.23
N LYS A 51 -33.85 -2.43 -3.53
CA LYS A 51 -33.81 -1.12 -2.86
C LYS A 51 -34.40 -1.24 -1.45
N ALA A 52 -33.92 -0.38 -0.55
CA ALA A 52 -34.53 -0.24 0.76
C ALA A 52 -35.97 0.29 0.63
N SER A 53 -36.86 -0.20 1.45
CA SER A 53 -38.24 0.27 1.59
C SER A 53 -38.45 0.77 3.02
N GLY A 54 -39.00 1.96 3.17
CA GLY A 54 -39.40 2.49 4.46
C GLY A 54 -40.61 1.75 5.05
N PRO A 55 -40.88 1.85 6.35
CA PRO A 55 -42.08 1.30 6.95
C PRO A 55 -43.30 2.05 6.41
N ASN A 56 -44.34 1.30 6.06
CA ASN A 56 -45.61 1.86 5.59
C ASN A 56 -46.68 1.65 6.67
N ALA A 57 -47.10 2.73 7.28
CA ALA A 57 -48.10 2.72 8.35
C ALA A 57 -49.49 2.28 7.84
N THR A 58 -49.80 2.48 6.54
CA THR A 58 -51.10 2.13 5.94
C THR A 58 -51.27 0.63 5.73
N THR A 59 -50.18 -0.07 5.43
CA THR A 59 -50.21 -1.54 5.15
C THR A 59 -49.65 -2.36 6.32
N GLY A 60 -49.17 -1.70 7.41
CA GLY A 60 -48.57 -2.38 8.58
C GLY A 60 -47.29 -3.15 8.27
N THR A 61 -46.67 -2.89 7.13
CA THR A 61 -45.43 -3.55 6.74
C THR A 61 -44.20 -2.81 7.28
N GLY A 62 -43.28 -3.55 7.94
CA GLY A 62 -42.00 -3.01 8.41
C GLY A 62 -41.07 -2.66 7.22
N GLY A 63 -40.11 -1.76 7.49
CA GLY A 63 -39.08 -1.42 6.51
C GLY A 63 -38.17 -2.60 6.19
N THR A 64 -37.69 -2.66 4.96
CA THR A 64 -36.71 -3.66 4.50
C THR A 64 -35.40 -2.96 4.09
N ASN A 65 -34.25 -3.53 4.52
CA ASN A 65 -32.95 -3.00 4.13
C ASN A 65 -32.62 -3.33 2.67
N ALA A 66 -31.79 -2.47 2.07
CA ALA A 66 -31.26 -2.74 0.73
C ALA A 66 -30.41 -4.02 0.73
N ARG A 67 -30.53 -4.80 -0.35
CA ARG A 67 -29.67 -5.95 -0.62
C ARG A 67 -28.68 -5.57 -1.70
N GLN A 68 -27.38 -5.69 -1.38
CA GLN A 68 -26.31 -5.38 -2.30
C GLN A 68 -25.36 -6.57 -2.46
N ILE A 69 -24.81 -6.71 -3.65
CA ILE A 69 -23.82 -7.75 -3.97
C ILE A 69 -22.57 -7.04 -4.46
N GLY A 70 -21.42 -7.31 -3.79
CA GLY A 70 -20.11 -6.82 -4.21
C GLY A 70 -19.67 -7.46 -5.53
N LEU A 71 -19.00 -6.68 -6.38
CA LEU A 71 -18.50 -7.14 -7.68
C LEU A 71 -17.06 -7.56 -7.66
N GLY A 72 -16.38 -7.40 -6.53
CA GLY A 72 -14.98 -7.77 -6.35
C GLY A 72 -14.12 -6.64 -5.81
N VAL A 73 -12.82 -6.72 -6.06
CA VAL A 73 -11.78 -5.81 -5.54
C VAL A 73 -10.90 -5.32 -6.68
N LYS A 74 -10.37 -4.12 -6.52
CA LYS A 74 -9.31 -3.57 -7.39
C LYS A 74 -8.11 -3.13 -6.54
N SER A 75 -6.94 -3.09 -7.15
CA SER A 75 -5.79 -2.43 -6.56
C SER A 75 -6.08 -0.94 -6.42
N GLY A 76 -5.86 -0.40 -5.24
CA GLY A 76 -5.96 1.04 -4.98
C GLY A 76 -4.65 1.75 -5.37
N ALA A 77 -3.88 2.15 -4.37
CA ALA A 77 -2.60 2.81 -4.56
C ALA A 77 -1.44 1.92 -4.09
N ILE A 78 -0.27 2.12 -4.70
CA ILE A 78 1.01 1.61 -4.21
C ILE A 78 1.71 2.80 -3.55
N ASN A 79 1.89 2.71 -2.24
CA ASN A 79 2.52 3.75 -1.44
C ASN A 79 3.93 3.33 -1.07
N ILE A 80 4.87 4.27 -1.14
CA ILE A 80 6.26 4.08 -0.71
C ILE A 80 6.40 4.75 0.65
N ASN A 81 6.95 4.04 1.63
CA ASN A 81 7.19 4.57 2.97
C ASN A 81 8.45 5.45 2.98
N ILE A 82 8.31 6.72 2.65
CA ILE A 82 9.43 7.68 2.56
C ILE A 82 9.79 8.23 3.94
N GLU A 83 8.81 8.41 4.82
CA GLU A 83 9.00 9.06 6.13
C GLU A 83 9.65 8.16 7.17
N GLY A 84 9.51 6.83 7.02
CA GLY A 84 10.08 5.88 7.96
C GLY A 84 11.61 5.87 7.90
N GLN A 85 12.26 6.14 9.02
CA GLN A 85 13.69 5.95 9.16
C GLN A 85 13.99 4.46 9.37
N GLY A 86 14.93 3.92 8.58
CA GLY A 86 15.39 2.55 8.72
C GLY A 86 16.33 2.34 9.92
N SER A 87 16.67 1.08 10.16
CA SER A 87 17.65 0.71 11.17
C SER A 87 19.08 0.93 10.67
N ALA A 88 19.97 1.38 11.55
CA ALA A 88 21.38 1.51 11.23
C ALA A 88 22.03 0.14 11.00
N GLN A 89 22.79 0.01 9.92
CA GLN A 89 23.59 -1.17 9.65
C GLN A 89 25.07 -0.89 10.00
N SER A 90 25.70 -1.77 10.77
CA SER A 90 27.11 -1.67 11.06
C SER A 90 27.95 -2.18 9.87
N THR A 91 28.80 -1.34 9.32
CA THR A 91 29.70 -1.66 8.20
C THR A 91 31.12 -1.98 8.66
N GLY A 92 31.46 -1.68 9.92
CA GLY A 92 32.80 -1.83 10.45
C GLY A 92 33.80 -0.75 9.95
N ASN A 93 33.35 0.18 9.14
CA ASN A 93 34.16 1.26 8.60
C ASN A 93 33.95 2.56 9.40
N PRO A 94 34.98 3.20 9.96
CA PRO A 94 34.83 4.41 10.78
C PRO A 94 34.38 5.64 9.97
N PHE A 95 34.48 5.61 8.66
CA PHE A 95 34.12 6.72 7.77
C PHE A 95 32.68 6.65 7.24
N ASP A 96 31.96 5.57 7.50
CA ASP A 96 30.57 5.44 7.08
C ASP A 96 29.65 6.19 8.05
N ILE A 97 28.94 7.18 7.54
CA ILE A 97 28.10 8.07 8.32
C ILE A 97 26.64 7.89 7.91
N MET A 98 25.76 7.71 8.88
CA MET A 98 24.33 7.67 8.67
C MET A 98 23.70 9.04 8.92
N ILE A 99 22.80 9.47 8.05
CA ILE A 99 22.01 10.68 8.27
C ILE A 99 20.78 10.31 9.12
N THR A 100 20.68 10.90 10.31
CA THR A 100 19.53 10.78 11.19
C THR A 100 18.76 12.09 11.24
N GLY A 101 17.42 12.00 11.08
CA GLY A 101 16.53 13.14 11.12
C GLY A 101 16.27 13.79 9.76
N ASP A 102 15.23 14.63 9.73
CA ASP A 102 14.83 15.36 8.53
C ASP A 102 15.84 16.48 8.24
N ARG A 103 16.78 16.19 7.36
CA ARG A 103 17.68 17.20 6.84
C ARG A 103 17.33 17.52 5.40
N LYS A 104 16.77 18.68 5.21
CA LYS A 104 16.71 19.35 3.92
C LYS A 104 18.11 19.30 3.31
N SER A 105 18.26 18.65 2.15
CA SER A 105 19.55 18.50 1.48
C SER A 105 20.22 19.85 1.29
N THR A 106 21.15 20.19 2.19
CA THR A 106 22.10 21.27 1.95
C THR A 106 23.07 20.75 0.89
N ARG A 107 23.08 21.37 -0.28
CA ARG A 107 24.11 21.15 -1.29
C ARG A 107 25.47 21.26 -0.63
N LEU A 108 26.16 20.15 -0.47
CA LEU A 108 27.55 20.17 -0.09
C LEU A 108 28.34 20.87 -1.20
N ASN A 109 29.06 21.91 -0.80
CA ASN A 109 29.94 22.65 -1.67
C ASN A 109 31.00 21.70 -2.22
N SER A 110 31.26 21.76 -3.52
CA SER A 110 32.15 20.87 -4.28
C SER A 110 33.64 20.90 -3.89
N SER A 111 34.00 21.56 -2.78
CA SER A 111 35.37 21.71 -2.32
C SER A 111 35.79 20.75 -1.21
N HIS A 112 34.92 19.86 -0.75
CA HIS A 112 35.28 18.83 0.22
C HIS A 112 35.56 17.49 -0.46
N TYR A 113 36.73 16.94 -0.15
CA TYR A 113 37.18 15.60 -0.52
C TYR A 113 36.09 14.55 -0.43
N ASN A 114 36.10 13.58 -1.38
CA ASN A 114 35.21 12.45 -1.47
C ASN A 114 34.95 11.81 -0.11
N ILE A 115 33.90 12.22 0.54
CA ILE A 115 33.29 11.46 1.61
C ILE A 115 32.33 10.50 0.95
N SER A 116 32.65 9.22 0.96
CA SER A 116 31.74 8.17 0.50
C SER A 116 30.56 8.11 1.45
N TYR A 117 29.44 8.70 1.05
CA TYR A 117 28.22 8.61 1.85
C TYR A 117 27.57 7.25 1.61
N ALA A 118 27.64 6.38 2.58
CA ALA A 118 26.68 5.29 2.69
C ALA A 118 25.40 5.88 3.30
N VAL A 119 24.45 6.25 2.47
CA VAL A 119 23.13 6.68 2.93
C VAL A 119 22.33 5.42 3.23
N PHE A 120 22.23 5.07 4.50
CA PHE A 120 21.36 4.01 4.99
C PHE A 120 20.04 4.64 5.41
N CYS A 121 18.96 4.26 4.78
CA CYS A 121 17.60 4.59 5.19
C CYS A 121 16.84 3.35 5.60
#